data_3ff1f625633db988b1360f55b12a3b1b
#
_entry.id   3ff1f625633db988b1360f55b12a3b1b
#
_cell.length_a   1.000
_cell.length_b   1.000
_cell.length_c   1.000
_cell.angle_alpha   90.00
_cell.angle_beta   90.00
_cell.angle_gamma   90.00
#
_symmetry.space_group_name_H-M   'P 1'
#
loop_
_entity.id
_entity.type
_entity.pdbx_description
1 polymer ?
#
loop_
_entity_poly.entity_id
_entity_poly.type
_entity_poly.pdbx_seq_one_letter_code
_entity_poly.pdbx_strand_id
1 'polypeptide(L)'
;MRSQSRLTDVFFLATVFSVSFQNVYWNVAGRVNLADVLALLFLAAFIAGRISARDARVPPTTLVILGFAAALLLVYLIGFFNLETKQSLSLYGKGMVKFVIHFGFLAAGVAYLARRSERFYWRTLGWFCAGFAANALYGLVQLAATQAGYNLDALVLNPITGGAASINIWGAVGESNVYRVNALTGDPNHLGVMLVVPLLLLTPLYLRLERGHRLRVPLALLLGFLLLIEISTLSRSGFLGLAVGGALLAVVYRRQVASRALLVPLAGVGLVLAVLVVQRLSYFTNVLHARLQTSDSSTTLHFQVYDFIPKVLEQHPLFGFGLNTFSVYFEFVTGRTRWGAHSYYVATVVETGLVGTLFFAFFLVYLFRRLGAARRIGRALAATGDPVAARVRPLAWGLTAALVGTIASNAFYLTMQFYYFYAFATLVLALPIVFGRRAL
;
A
#
# COMPACT_ATOMS: atom_id res chain seq x y z
N MET A 1 -12.59 -17.41 27.21
CA MET A 1 -12.85 -17.23 25.76
C MET A 1 -13.10 -15.77 25.34
N ARG A 2 -13.92 -14.95 26.03
CA ARG A 2 -14.18 -13.54 25.63
C ARG A 2 -12.95 -12.62 25.70
N SER A 3 -11.98 -12.80 26.62
CA SER A 3 -10.80 -11.95 26.75
C SER A 3 -9.76 -12.19 25.63
N GLN A 4 -9.49 -13.45 25.26
CA GLN A 4 -8.58 -13.77 24.15
C GLN A 4 -9.09 -13.22 22.81
N SER A 5 -10.41 -13.24 22.58
CA SER A 5 -11.02 -12.64 21.39
C SER A 5 -10.79 -11.12 21.32
N ARG A 6 -10.80 -10.41 22.46
CA ARG A 6 -10.54 -8.95 22.52
C ARG A 6 -9.08 -8.60 22.21
N LEU A 7 -8.11 -9.36 22.73
CA LEU A 7 -6.68 -9.13 22.43
C LEU A 7 -6.40 -9.35 20.96
N THR A 8 -6.93 -10.41 20.36
CA THR A 8 -6.77 -10.66 18.91
C THR A 8 -7.39 -9.52 18.09
N ASP A 9 -8.57 -8.98 18.49
CA ASP A 9 -9.18 -7.82 17.84
C ASP A 9 -8.26 -6.59 17.90
N VAL A 10 -7.70 -6.31 19.08
CA VAL A 10 -6.80 -5.16 19.30
C VAL A 10 -5.55 -5.28 18.45
N PHE A 11 -4.84 -6.41 18.51
CA PHE A 11 -3.61 -6.59 17.72
C PHE A 11 -3.89 -6.56 16.22
N PHE A 12 -4.97 -7.17 15.74
CA PHE A 12 -5.36 -7.11 14.34
C PHE A 12 -5.63 -5.68 13.87
N LEU A 13 -6.45 -4.93 14.60
CA LEU A 13 -6.79 -3.56 14.24
C LEU A 13 -5.59 -2.61 14.37
N ALA A 14 -4.73 -2.80 15.38
CA ALA A 14 -3.50 -2.04 15.56
C ALA A 14 -2.51 -2.31 14.42
N THR A 15 -2.37 -3.58 13.99
CA THR A 15 -1.57 -3.92 12.81
C THR A 15 -2.11 -3.19 11.58
N VAL A 16 -3.41 -3.32 11.31
CA VAL A 16 -4.05 -2.69 10.14
C VAL A 16 -3.91 -1.16 10.16
N PHE A 17 -3.94 -0.54 11.33
CA PHE A 17 -3.72 0.89 11.51
C PHE A 17 -2.27 1.31 11.19
N SER A 18 -1.29 0.53 11.63
CA SER A 18 0.13 0.90 11.57
C SER A 18 0.82 0.52 10.24
N VAL A 19 0.13 -0.14 9.28
CA VAL A 19 0.75 -0.66 8.04
C VAL A 19 1.41 0.40 7.15
N SER A 20 1.03 1.67 7.30
CA SER A 20 1.63 2.78 6.56
C SER A 20 2.83 3.42 7.26
N PHE A 21 3.18 3.00 8.52
CA PHE A 21 4.24 3.61 9.35
C PHE A 21 5.59 2.94 9.11
N GLN A 22 6.09 3.00 7.88
CA GLN A 22 7.31 2.29 7.45
C GLN A 22 8.59 2.78 8.15
N ASN A 23 8.60 4.06 8.58
CA ASN A 23 9.74 4.68 9.23
C ASN A 23 9.73 4.51 10.77
N VAL A 24 8.68 3.91 11.33
CA VAL A 24 8.64 3.51 12.74
C VAL A 24 9.20 2.09 12.83
N TYR A 25 10.53 1.96 12.98
CA TYR A 25 11.23 0.69 12.97
C TYR A 25 12.43 0.68 13.94
N TRP A 26 12.80 -0.53 14.33
CA TRP A 26 13.99 -0.83 15.14
C TRP A 26 14.96 -1.70 14.34
N ASN A 27 16.27 -1.50 14.53
CA ASN A 27 17.29 -2.34 13.93
C ASN A 27 17.64 -3.52 14.85
N VAL A 28 16.87 -4.61 14.71
CA VAL A 28 17.09 -5.88 15.44
C VAL A 28 17.34 -6.97 14.40
N ALA A 29 18.59 -7.24 14.05
CA ALA A 29 18.96 -8.15 12.96
C ALA A 29 18.36 -7.80 11.58
N GLY A 30 17.96 -6.53 11.39
CA GLY A 30 17.29 -5.97 10.22
C GLY A 30 16.23 -4.95 10.65
N ARG A 31 15.58 -4.32 9.68
CA ARG A 31 14.48 -3.37 9.96
C ARG A 31 13.22 -4.13 10.36
N VAL A 32 12.83 -4.01 11.64
CA VAL A 32 11.58 -4.53 12.19
C VAL A 32 10.63 -3.36 12.40
N ASN A 33 9.59 -3.25 11.60
CA ASN A 33 8.61 -2.17 11.68
C ASN A 33 7.60 -2.42 12.79
N LEU A 34 6.93 -1.36 13.26
CA LEU A 34 5.84 -1.47 14.23
C LEU A 34 4.75 -2.47 13.76
N ALA A 35 4.41 -2.44 12.47
CA ALA A 35 3.44 -3.38 11.90
C ALA A 35 3.89 -4.84 11.95
N ASP A 36 5.20 -5.14 11.83
CA ASP A 36 5.74 -6.50 11.97
C ASP A 36 5.51 -7.04 13.39
N VAL A 37 5.84 -6.22 14.40
CA VAL A 37 5.66 -6.60 15.82
C VAL A 37 4.19 -6.87 16.14
N LEU A 38 3.31 -5.95 15.74
CA LEU A 38 1.87 -6.06 15.97
C LEU A 38 1.27 -7.26 15.23
N ALA A 39 1.76 -7.56 14.02
CA ALA A 39 1.31 -8.72 13.28
C ALA A 39 1.76 -10.04 13.90
N LEU A 40 2.99 -10.12 14.40
CA LEU A 40 3.44 -11.30 15.14
C LEU A 40 2.60 -11.53 16.40
N LEU A 41 2.27 -10.46 17.14
CA LEU A 41 1.36 -10.53 18.28
C LEU A 41 -0.06 -10.96 17.87
N PHE A 42 -0.57 -10.44 16.75
CA PHE A 42 -1.83 -10.89 16.17
C PHE A 42 -1.78 -12.37 15.79
N LEU A 43 -0.74 -12.82 15.08
CA LEU A 43 -0.57 -14.22 14.67
C LEU A 43 -0.51 -15.14 15.88
N ALA A 44 0.27 -14.80 16.90
CA ALA A 44 0.37 -15.57 18.14
C ALA A 44 -0.99 -15.68 18.85
N ALA A 45 -1.70 -14.55 19.02
CA ALA A 45 -3.02 -14.53 19.65
C ALA A 45 -4.07 -15.29 18.82
N PHE A 46 -4.02 -15.19 17.49
CA PHE A 46 -4.91 -15.90 16.57
C PHE A 46 -4.68 -17.41 16.63
N ILE A 47 -3.43 -17.87 16.54
CA ILE A 47 -3.07 -19.29 16.60
C ILE A 47 -3.44 -19.87 17.96
N ALA A 48 -3.06 -19.21 19.07
CA ALA A 48 -3.42 -19.64 20.42
C ALA A 48 -4.93 -19.76 20.60
N GLY A 49 -5.69 -18.79 20.09
CA GLY A 49 -7.17 -18.84 20.11
C GLY A 49 -7.74 -20.02 19.31
N ARG A 50 -7.12 -20.36 18.17
CA ARG A 50 -7.53 -21.49 17.32
C ARG A 50 -7.25 -22.85 17.97
N ILE A 51 -6.07 -23.00 18.54
CA ILE A 51 -5.68 -24.22 19.28
C ILE A 51 -6.62 -24.42 20.47
N SER A 52 -6.84 -23.38 21.27
CA SER A 52 -7.72 -23.46 22.44
C SER A 52 -9.17 -23.80 22.07
N ALA A 53 -9.67 -23.31 20.94
CA ALA A 53 -11.01 -23.61 20.46
C ALA A 53 -11.12 -24.97 19.72
N ARG A 54 -10.02 -25.68 19.51
CA ARG A 54 -9.93 -26.90 18.69
C ARG A 54 -10.60 -26.76 17.31
N ASP A 55 -10.51 -25.55 16.74
CA ASP A 55 -11.18 -25.23 15.49
C ASP A 55 -10.18 -25.26 14.31
N ALA A 56 -10.21 -26.35 13.56
CA ALA A 56 -9.37 -26.57 12.39
C ALA A 56 -9.96 -26.05 11.07
N ARG A 57 -11.18 -25.47 11.06
CA ARG A 57 -11.83 -25.05 9.82
C ARG A 57 -11.10 -23.84 9.20
N VAL A 58 -10.66 -23.97 7.98
CA VAL A 58 -9.96 -22.93 7.21
C VAL A 58 -10.82 -22.53 6.01
N PRO A 59 -11.09 -21.24 5.80
CA PRO A 59 -11.83 -20.79 4.61
C PRO A 59 -11.12 -21.22 3.32
N PRO A 60 -11.82 -21.61 2.25
CA PRO A 60 -11.19 -21.99 0.98
C PRO A 60 -10.29 -20.90 0.41
N THR A 61 -10.66 -19.62 0.57
CA THR A 61 -9.83 -18.48 0.16
C THR A 61 -8.47 -18.48 0.88
N THR A 62 -8.43 -18.85 2.17
CA THR A 62 -7.18 -18.95 2.93
C THR A 62 -6.31 -20.09 2.41
N LEU A 63 -6.90 -21.22 2.03
CA LEU A 63 -6.14 -22.33 1.42
C LEU A 63 -5.50 -21.90 0.10
N VAL A 64 -6.21 -21.13 -0.73
CA VAL A 64 -5.66 -20.57 -1.97
C VAL A 64 -4.48 -19.64 -1.67
N ILE A 65 -4.59 -18.78 -0.65
CA ILE A 65 -3.48 -17.89 -0.23
C ILE A 65 -2.28 -18.71 0.21
N LEU A 66 -2.49 -19.75 1.01
CA LEU A 66 -1.42 -20.65 1.45
C LEU A 66 -0.79 -21.40 0.28
N GLY A 67 -1.59 -21.77 -0.74
CA GLY A 67 -1.08 -22.34 -1.99
C GLY A 67 -0.16 -21.37 -2.75
N PHE A 68 -0.55 -20.09 -2.90
CA PHE A 68 0.32 -19.06 -3.46
C PHE A 68 1.59 -18.84 -2.63
N ALA A 69 1.46 -18.79 -1.32
CA ALA A 69 2.61 -18.66 -0.43
C ALA A 69 3.58 -19.85 -0.57
N ALA A 70 3.07 -21.08 -0.61
CA ALA A 70 3.88 -22.27 -0.80
C ALA A 70 4.58 -22.28 -2.18
N ALA A 71 3.88 -21.90 -3.24
CA ALA A 71 4.45 -21.82 -4.58
C ALA A 71 5.57 -20.77 -4.65
N LEU A 72 5.36 -19.56 -4.10
CA LEU A 72 6.40 -18.54 -4.02
C LEU A 72 7.55 -18.94 -3.11
N LEU A 73 7.27 -19.60 -1.98
CA LEU A 73 8.30 -20.14 -1.10
C LEU A 73 9.20 -21.14 -1.85
N LEU A 74 8.61 -22.03 -2.64
CA LEU A 74 9.37 -22.96 -3.47
C LEU A 74 10.25 -22.23 -4.48
N VAL A 75 9.75 -21.20 -5.16
CA VAL A 75 10.53 -20.35 -6.07
C VAL A 75 11.72 -19.72 -5.33
N TYR A 76 11.48 -19.16 -4.14
CA TYR A 76 12.54 -18.55 -3.34
C TYR A 76 13.57 -19.57 -2.86
N LEU A 77 13.14 -20.77 -2.45
CA LEU A 77 14.06 -21.84 -2.02
C LEU A 77 14.93 -22.32 -3.19
N ILE A 78 14.40 -22.40 -4.40
CA ILE A 78 15.21 -22.71 -5.59
C ILE A 78 16.16 -21.54 -5.91
N GLY A 79 15.68 -20.30 -5.87
CA GLY A 79 16.51 -19.11 -6.08
C GLY A 79 17.61 -18.93 -5.03
N PHE A 80 17.50 -19.58 -3.86
CA PHE A 80 18.57 -19.60 -2.86
C PHE A 80 19.89 -20.16 -3.40
N PHE A 81 19.84 -21.14 -4.30
CA PHE A 81 21.04 -21.76 -4.89
C PHE A 81 21.75 -20.86 -5.89
N ASN A 82 21.14 -19.72 -6.28
CA ASN A 82 21.72 -18.72 -7.14
C ASN A 82 22.39 -17.56 -6.37
N LEU A 83 22.48 -17.67 -5.03
CA LEU A 83 23.11 -16.64 -4.20
C LEU A 83 24.63 -16.81 -4.18
N GLU A 84 25.37 -15.81 -4.66
CA GLU A 84 26.84 -15.90 -4.80
C GLU A 84 27.60 -15.16 -3.68
N THR A 85 26.95 -14.21 -2.99
CA THR A 85 27.63 -13.33 -2.04
C THR A 85 27.04 -13.40 -0.63
N LYS A 86 27.88 -13.09 0.39
CA LYS A 86 27.39 -12.95 1.78
C LYS A 86 26.32 -11.85 1.91
N GLN A 87 26.42 -10.79 1.11
CA GLN A 87 25.44 -9.71 1.07
C GLN A 87 24.09 -10.22 0.54
N SER A 88 24.09 -10.96 -0.57
CA SER A 88 22.89 -11.61 -1.12
C SER A 88 22.23 -12.50 -0.10
N LEU A 89 23.01 -13.36 0.58
CA LEU A 89 22.51 -14.26 1.62
C LEU A 89 21.87 -13.50 2.80
N SER A 90 22.49 -12.40 3.26
CA SER A 90 21.94 -11.56 4.32
C SER A 90 20.62 -10.89 3.91
N LEU A 91 20.54 -10.38 2.69
CA LEU A 91 19.33 -9.73 2.16
C LEU A 91 18.22 -10.75 1.90
N TYR A 92 18.55 -11.90 1.38
CA TYR A 92 17.64 -13.03 1.20
C TYR A 92 17.00 -13.44 2.53
N GLY A 93 17.80 -13.68 3.58
CA GLY A 93 17.28 -14.03 4.90
C GLY A 93 16.30 -12.99 5.46
N LYS A 94 16.62 -11.70 5.32
CA LYS A 94 15.72 -10.61 5.71
C LYS A 94 14.43 -10.61 4.88
N GLY A 95 14.53 -10.86 3.58
CA GLY A 95 13.39 -11.01 2.67
C GLY A 95 12.48 -12.17 3.06
N MET A 96 13.06 -13.33 3.41
CA MET A 96 12.32 -14.52 3.84
C MET A 96 11.53 -14.31 5.13
N VAL A 97 12.12 -13.63 6.12
CA VAL A 97 11.39 -13.28 7.35
C VAL A 97 10.19 -12.39 7.03
N LYS A 98 10.37 -11.35 6.20
CA LYS A 98 9.28 -10.47 5.78
C LYS A 98 8.20 -11.24 5.00
N PHE A 99 8.59 -12.10 4.09
CA PHE A 99 7.67 -12.94 3.32
C PHE A 99 6.78 -13.78 4.24
N VAL A 100 7.36 -14.49 5.21
CA VAL A 100 6.59 -15.32 6.16
C VAL A 100 5.63 -14.49 6.99
N ILE A 101 6.07 -13.33 7.51
CA ILE A 101 5.22 -12.45 8.30
C ILE A 101 4.07 -11.90 7.44
N HIS A 102 4.34 -11.41 6.23
CA HIS A 102 3.35 -10.78 5.35
C HIS A 102 2.29 -11.79 4.87
N PHE A 103 2.71 -12.95 4.34
CA PHE A 103 1.76 -13.98 3.90
C PHE A 103 1.07 -14.67 5.08
N GLY A 104 1.75 -14.85 6.21
CA GLY A 104 1.14 -15.32 7.45
C GLY A 104 0.03 -14.37 7.91
N PHE A 105 0.28 -13.06 7.93
CA PHE A 105 -0.73 -12.05 8.24
C PHE A 105 -1.89 -12.06 7.24
N LEU A 106 -1.61 -12.14 5.93
CA LEU A 106 -2.62 -12.20 4.89
C LEU A 106 -3.55 -13.41 5.07
N ALA A 107 -2.98 -14.59 5.24
CA ALA A 107 -3.74 -15.84 5.42
C ALA A 107 -4.57 -15.82 6.72
N ALA A 108 -3.94 -15.47 7.84
CA ALA A 108 -4.60 -15.36 9.14
C ALA A 108 -5.65 -14.24 9.17
N GLY A 109 -5.35 -13.08 8.58
CA GLY A 109 -6.25 -11.94 8.50
C GLY A 109 -7.53 -12.24 7.71
N VAL A 110 -7.40 -12.91 6.56
CA VAL A 110 -8.56 -13.37 5.78
C VAL A 110 -9.36 -14.41 6.57
N ALA A 111 -8.72 -15.41 7.18
CA ALA A 111 -9.39 -16.41 8.01
C ALA A 111 -10.09 -15.77 9.21
N TYR A 112 -9.50 -14.73 9.78
CA TYR A 112 -10.04 -13.98 10.91
C TYR A 112 -11.27 -13.17 10.51
N LEU A 113 -11.16 -12.33 9.48
CA LEU A 113 -12.26 -11.51 8.97
C LEU A 113 -13.42 -12.39 8.45
N ALA A 114 -13.12 -13.54 7.84
CA ALA A 114 -14.11 -14.49 7.36
C ALA A 114 -15.07 -14.98 8.46
N ARG A 115 -14.73 -14.85 9.73
CA ARG A 115 -15.55 -15.28 10.89
C ARG A 115 -16.18 -14.12 11.63
N ARG A 116 -15.86 -12.89 11.23
CA ARG A 116 -16.36 -11.69 11.88
C ARG A 116 -17.63 -11.17 11.21
N SER A 117 -18.31 -10.25 11.92
CA SER A 117 -19.48 -9.55 11.41
C SER A 117 -19.11 -8.49 10.38
N GLU A 118 -20.09 -8.07 9.58
CA GLU A 118 -19.98 -6.94 8.67
C GLU A 118 -19.54 -5.65 9.40
N ARG A 119 -20.05 -5.43 10.63
CA ARG A 119 -19.65 -4.29 11.48
C ARG A 119 -18.15 -4.31 11.77
N PHE A 120 -17.57 -5.48 12.01
CA PHE A 120 -16.14 -5.62 12.26
C PHE A 120 -15.33 -5.38 10.98
N TYR A 121 -15.81 -5.84 9.83
CA TYR A 121 -15.19 -5.53 8.54
C TYR A 121 -15.13 -4.01 8.27
N TRP A 122 -16.25 -3.29 8.48
CA TRP A 122 -16.30 -1.84 8.35
C TRP A 122 -15.38 -1.14 9.36
N ARG A 123 -15.30 -1.67 10.57
CA ARG A 123 -14.35 -1.18 11.59
C ARG A 123 -12.92 -1.38 11.13
N THR A 124 -12.56 -2.53 10.57
CA THR A 124 -11.23 -2.81 10.00
C THR A 124 -10.89 -1.83 8.88
N LEU A 125 -11.82 -1.60 7.96
CA LEU A 125 -11.66 -0.61 6.89
C LEU A 125 -11.45 0.80 7.45
N GLY A 126 -12.22 1.17 8.47
CA GLY A 126 -12.06 2.45 9.17
C GLY A 126 -10.68 2.61 9.80
N TRP A 127 -10.17 1.59 10.51
CA TRP A 127 -8.83 1.61 11.10
C TRP A 127 -7.72 1.64 10.04
N PHE A 128 -7.90 0.93 8.93
CA PHE A 128 -6.99 0.99 7.78
C PHE A 128 -6.88 2.42 7.23
N CYS A 129 -8.01 3.06 6.92
CA CYS A 129 -8.02 4.44 6.42
C CYS A 129 -7.54 5.44 7.48
N ALA A 130 -7.86 5.22 8.77
CA ALA A 130 -7.39 6.06 9.87
C ALA A 130 -5.87 6.02 10.03
N GLY A 131 -5.22 4.88 9.77
CA GLY A 131 -3.76 4.78 9.77
C GLY A 131 -3.13 5.68 8.69
N PHE A 132 -3.68 5.69 7.49
CA PHE A 132 -3.22 6.61 6.43
C PHE A 132 -3.51 8.08 6.76
N ALA A 133 -4.66 8.37 7.38
CA ALA A 133 -4.99 9.72 7.82
C ALA A 133 -4.03 10.21 8.92
N ALA A 134 -3.69 9.35 9.88
CA ALA A 134 -2.71 9.64 10.92
C ALA A 134 -1.30 9.87 10.34
N ASN A 135 -0.91 9.04 9.37
CA ASN A 135 0.34 9.21 8.64
C ASN A 135 0.38 10.55 7.89
N ALA A 136 -0.67 10.87 7.16
CA ALA A 136 -0.81 12.15 6.45
C ALA A 136 -0.81 13.36 7.42
N LEU A 137 -1.45 13.22 8.59
CA LEU A 137 -1.45 14.26 9.63
C LEU A 137 -0.04 14.47 10.20
N TYR A 138 0.70 13.40 10.47
CA TYR A 138 2.11 13.51 10.84
C TYR A 138 2.91 14.26 9.77
N GLY A 139 2.68 13.97 8.49
CA GLY A 139 3.32 14.65 7.37
C GLY A 139 3.00 16.16 7.31
N LEU A 140 1.78 16.56 7.64
CA LEU A 140 1.40 17.97 7.75
C LEU A 140 2.15 18.66 8.90
N VAL A 141 2.20 18.02 10.07
CA VAL A 141 2.96 18.53 11.24
C VAL A 141 4.46 18.60 10.92
N GLN A 142 4.99 17.58 10.23
CA GLN A 142 6.38 17.53 9.78
C GLN A 142 6.70 18.71 8.84
N LEU A 143 5.81 19.02 7.89
CA LEU A 143 5.95 20.18 7.00
C LEU A 143 5.96 21.49 7.80
N ALA A 144 5.04 21.68 8.75
CA ALA A 144 4.98 22.86 9.58
C ALA A 144 6.23 23.01 10.46
N ALA A 145 6.69 21.93 11.09
CA ALA A 145 7.92 21.91 11.88
C ALA A 145 9.14 22.28 11.05
N THR A 146 9.27 21.74 9.84
CA THR A 146 10.37 22.04 8.92
C THR A 146 10.38 23.53 8.50
N GLN A 147 9.19 24.11 8.24
CA GLN A 147 9.08 25.55 7.97
C GLN A 147 9.51 26.42 9.16
N ALA A 148 9.33 25.92 10.37
CA ALA A 148 9.78 26.56 11.62
C ALA A 148 11.26 26.24 11.97
N GLY A 149 11.99 25.52 11.12
CA GLY A 149 13.40 25.16 11.34
C GLY A 149 13.61 23.93 12.25
N TYR A 150 12.55 23.18 12.58
CA TYR A 150 12.64 22.01 13.44
C TYR A 150 12.59 20.71 12.63
N ASN A 151 13.35 19.70 13.08
CA ASN A 151 13.30 18.36 12.57
C ASN A 151 12.39 17.50 13.46
N LEU A 152 11.12 17.29 13.03
CA LEU A 152 10.15 16.52 13.79
C LEU A 152 10.57 15.07 13.99
N ASP A 153 11.21 14.44 13.00
CA ASP A 153 11.65 13.05 13.09
C ASP A 153 12.74 12.87 14.14
N ALA A 154 13.66 13.84 14.24
CA ALA A 154 14.67 13.86 15.29
C ALA A 154 14.08 14.02 16.70
N LEU A 155 13.00 14.81 16.82
CA LEU A 155 12.34 15.06 18.09
C LEU A 155 11.43 13.93 18.55
N VAL A 156 10.73 13.25 17.60
CA VAL A 156 9.68 12.27 17.90
C VAL A 156 10.11 10.85 17.58
N LEU A 157 10.62 10.59 16.37
CA LEU A 157 10.92 9.22 15.94
C LEU A 157 12.22 8.69 16.53
N ASN A 158 13.28 9.49 16.54
CA ASN A 158 14.59 9.04 17.05
C ASN A 158 14.55 8.59 18.51
N PRO A 159 13.90 9.30 19.45
CA PRO A 159 13.76 8.84 20.82
C PRO A 159 12.98 7.51 20.94
N ILE A 160 11.96 7.30 20.10
CA ILE A 160 11.11 6.10 20.12
C ILE A 160 11.83 4.90 19.50
N THR A 161 12.61 5.13 18.43
CA THR A 161 13.27 4.09 17.64
C THR A 161 14.74 3.91 17.98
N GLY A 162 15.25 4.61 19.00
CA GLY A 162 16.67 4.57 19.38
C GLY A 162 17.59 5.20 18.31
N GLY A 163 17.08 6.12 17.52
CA GLY A 163 17.83 6.75 16.42
C GLY A 163 17.88 5.92 15.14
N ALA A 164 17.17 4.77 15.09
CA ALA A 164 17.12 3.91 13.91
C ALA A 164 16.31 4.52 12.76
N ALA A 165 15.37 5.42 13.04
CA ALA A 165 14.59 6.10 12.02
C ALA A 165 15.47 7.02 11.18
N SER A 166 15.48 6.81 9.87
CA SER A 166 16.23 7.66 8.96
C SER A 166 15.46 8.94 8.69
N ILE A 167 16.16 10.07 8.87
CA ILE A 167 15.60 11.38 8.56
C ILE A 167 15.88 11.66 7.10
N ASN A 168 14.88 11.62 6.27
CA ASN A 168 14.99 12.01 4.88
C ASN A 168 14.07 13.18 4.60
N ILE A 169 14.50 14.37 5.02
CA ILE A 169 13.67 15.57 5.02
C ILE A 169 13.64 16.22 3.63
N TRP A 170 14.68 16.05 2.83
CA TRP A 170 14.85 16.78 1.59
C TRP A 170 14.79 15.87 0.38
N GLY A 171 13.84 16.17 -0.52
CA GLY A 171 13.87 15.63 -1.87
C GLY A 171 14.49 16.68 -2.79
N ALA A 172 15.59 16.36 -3.46
CA ALA A 172 16.05 17.19 -4.57
C ALA A 172 15.03 17.14 -5.71
N VAL A 173 14.62 18.31 -6.20
CA VAL A 173 13.86 18.46 -7.43
C VAL A 173 14.70 19.33 -8.34
N GLY A 174 15.44 18.72 -9.26
CA GLY A 174 16.46 19.41 -10.05
C GLY A 174 17.57 19.98 -9.15
N GLU A 175 18.00 21.19 -9.42
CA GLU A 175 18.99 21.91 -8.60
C GLU A 175 18.40 22.55 -7.34
N SER A 176 17.08 22.50 -7.16
CA SER A 176 16.38 23.12 -6.03
C SER A 176 16.17 22.10 -4.92
N ASN A 177 16.59 22.42 -3.69
CA ASN A 177 16.23 21.68 -2.49
C ASN A 177 14.77 21.98 -2.13
N VAL A 178 13.86 21.11 -2.55
CA VAL A 178 12.43 21.20 -2.28
C VAL A 178 12.05 20.19 -1.22
N TYR A 179 11.47 20.67 -0.12
CA TYR A 179 10.91 19.75 0.89
C TYR A 179 9.70 19.01 0.31
N ARG A 180 9.75 17.70 0.40
CA ARG A 180 8.67 16.79 0.00
C ARG A 180 8.17 16.06 1.24
N VAL A 181 6.87 16.06 1.46
CA VAL A 181 6.28 15.36 2.60
C VAL A 181 6.52 13.86 2.48
N ASN A 182 7.20 13.28 3.47
CA ASN A 182 7.50 11.85 3.56
C ASN A 182 6.81 11.16 4.76
N ALA A 183 6.37 11.93 5.73
CA ALA A 183 5.63 11.49 6.91
C ALA A 183 6.29 10.28 7.61
N LEU A 184 5.49 9.37 8.17
CA LEU A 184 5.96 8.13 8.81
C LEU A 184 6.37 7.04 7.79
N THR A 185 6.40 7.33 6.50
CA THR A 185 6.91 6.40 5.49
C THR A 185 8.41 6.53 5.25
N GLY A 186 8.98 7.69 5.58
CA GLY A 186 10.40 8.01 5.39
C GLY A 186 10.80 8.29 3.94
N ASP A 187 9.88 8.11 2.98
CA ASP A 187 10.07 8.40 1.55
C ASP A 187 8.80 9.01 0.95
N PRO A 188 8.89 10.20 0.30
CA PRO A 188 7.72 10.87 -0.26
C PRO A 188 7.06 10.09 -1.41
N ASN A 189 7.81 9.29 -2.17
CA ASN A 189 7.22 8.46 -3.21
C ASN A 189 6.46 7.28 -2.61
N HIS A 190 6.96 6.68 -1.51
CA HIS A 190 6.22 5.67 -0.77
C HIS A 190 4.89 6.24 -0.25
N LEU A 191 4.94 7.43 0.36
CA LEU A 191 3.73 8.08 0.88
C LEU A 191 2.72 8.31 -0.25
N GLY A 192 3.14 8.91 -1.37
CA GLY A 192 2.29 9.18 -2.52
C GLY A 192 1.63 7.90 -3.05
N VAL A 193 2.40 6.86 -3.35
CA VAL A 193 1.82 5.59 -3.84
C VAL A 193 0.87 4.96 -2.81
N MET A 194 1.16 5.06 -1.52
CA MET A 194 0.28 4.52 -0.48
C MET A 194 -1.03 5.31 -0.34
N LEU A 195 -1.01 6.64 -0.49
CA LEU A 195 -2.20 7.50 -0.39
C LEU A 195 -3.19 7.29 -1.55
N VAL A 196 -2.73 6.76 -2.69
CA VAL A 196 -3.62 6.32 -3.80
C VAL A 196 -4.70 5.37 -3.30
N VAL A 197 -4.36 4.48 -2.35
CA VAL A 197 -5.29 3.45 -1.87
C VAL A 197 -6.50 4.06 -1.14
N PRO A 198 -6.38 4.82 -0.04
CA PRO A 198 -7.53 5.40 0.64
C PRO A 198 -8.27 6.43 -0.23
N LEU A 199 -7.58 7.20 -1.08
CA LEU A 199 -8.21 8.15 -1.99
C LEU A 199 -9.16 7.44 -2.96
N LEU A 200 -8.70 6.42 -3.67
CA LEU A 200 -9.52 5.70 -4.65
C LEU A 200 -10.57 4.80 -3.99
N LEU A 201 -10.26 4.21 -2.84
CA LEU A 201 -11.18 3.36 -2.09
C LEU A 201 -12.37 4.14 -1.53
N LEU A 202 -12.12 5.32 -0.93
CA LEU A 202 -13.15 6.09 -0.25
C LEU A 202 -14.00 6.93 -1.22
N THR A 203 -13.48 7.30 -2.39
CA THR A 203 -14.18 8.15 -3.37
C THR A 203 -15.55 7.58 -3.79
N PRO A 204 -15.72 6.31 -4.20
CA PRO A 204 -17.03 5.78 -4.57
C PRO A 204 -18.00 5.70 -3.38
N LEU A 205 -17.49 5.45 -2.18
CA LEU A 205 -18.30 5.45 -0.96
C LEU A 205 -18.86 6.85 -0.72
N TYR A 206 -18.02 7.89 -0.80
CA TYR A 206 -18.41 9.28 -0.68
C TYR A 206 -19.46 9.70 -1.73
N LEU A 207 -19.23 9.36 -3.01
CA LEU A 207 -20.14 9.71 -4.11
C LEU A 207 -21.53 9.08 -3.97
N ARG A 208 -21.65 7.97 -3.25
CA ARG A 208 -22.91 7.25 -3.02
C ARG A 208 -23.58 7.55 -1.69
N LEU A 209 -22.97 8.40 -0.85
CA LEU A 209 -23.62 8.87 0.37
C LEU A 209 -24.77 9.82 0.04
N GLU A 210 -25.89 9.65 0.73
CA GLU A 210 -27.03 10.56 0.67
C GLU A 210 -26.63 11.99 1.09
N ARG A 211 -27.33 13.01 0.57
CA ARG A 211 -26.98 14.42 0.82
C ARG A 211 -26.95 14.80 2.31
N GLY A 212 -27.83 14.24 3.12
CA GLY A 212 -27.91 14.46 4.58
C GLY A 212 -27.11 13.50 5.44
N HIS A 213 -26.34 12.58 4.85
CA HIS A 213 -25.64 11.56 5.64
C HIS A 213 -24.53 12.18 6.50
N ARG A 214 -24.50 11.84 7.81
CA ARG A 214 -23.56 12.36 8.82
C ARG A 214 -22.08 12.25 8.45
N LEU A 215 -21.71 11.25 7.67
CA LEU A 215 -20.31 11.02 7.25
C LEU A 215 -19.93 11.76 5.97
N ARG A 216 -20.86 12.47 5.32
CA ARG A 216 -20.58 13.09 4.02
C ARG A 216 -19.53 14.19 4.12
N VAL A 217 -19.71 15.13 5.06
CA VAL A 217 -18.76 16.24 5.26
C VAL A 217 -17.43 15.74 5.80
N PRO A 218 -17.36 14.91 6.88
CA PRO A 218 -16.10 14.35 7.35
C PRO A 218 -15.33 13.59 6.27
N LEU A 219 -16.02 12.83 5.42
CA LEU A 219 -15.37 12.08 4.35
C LEU A 219 -14.87 12.97 3.21
N ALA A 220 -15.59 14.03 2.88
CA ALA A 220 -15.14 15.04 1.91
C ALA A 220 -13.87 15.75 2.42
N LEU A 221 -13.86 16.17 3.70
CA LEU A 221 -12.70 16.80 4.33
C LEU A 221 -11.50 15.85 4.37
N LEU A 222 -11.72 14.59 4.72
CA LEU A 222 -10.67 13.58 4.72
C LEU A 222 -10.08 13.38 3.32
N LEU A 223 -10.92 13.22 2.29
CA LEU A 223 -10.48 13.06 0.90
C LEU A 223 -9.71 14.29 0.41
N GLY A 224 -10.20 15.50 0.71
CA GLY A 224 -9.52 16.74 0.37
C GLY A 224 -8.17 16.85 1.07
N PHE A 225 -8.10 16.54 2.37
CA PHE A 225 -6.86 16.51 3.14
C PHE A 225 -5.84 15.50 2.58
N LEU A 226 -6.26 14.25 2.34
CA LEU A 226 -5.38 13.23 1.77
C LEU A 226 -4.88 13.62 0.37
N LEU A 227 -5.72 14.27 -0.44
CA LEU A 227 -5.33 14.76 -1.76
C LEU A 227 -4.31 15.90 -1.68
N LEU A 228 -4.46 16.83 -0.72
CA LEU A 228 -3.46 17.89 -0.49
C LEU A 228 -2.11 17.30 -0.06
N ILE A 229 -2.10 16.32 0.82
CA ILE A 229 -0.86 15.64 1.21
C ILE A 229 -0.27 14.84 0.05
N GLU A 230 -1.11 14.14 -0.76
CA GLU A 230 -0.65 13.47 -1.98
C GLU A 230 0.07 14.42 -2.92
N ILE A 231 -0.50 15.59 -3.18
CA ILE A 231 0.12 16.63 -4.02
C ILE A 231 1.44 17.10 -3.39
N SER A 232 1.50 17.26 -2.08
CA SER A 232 2.70 17.71 -1.35
C SER A 232 3.84 16.67 -1.37
N THR A 233 3.56 15.41 -1.69
CA THR A 233 4.60 14.40 -1.92
C THR A 233 5.40 14.63 -3.19
N LEU A 234 4.83 15.33 -4.19
CA LEU A 234 5.37 15.49 -5.53
C LEU A 234 5.77 14.14 -6.18
N SER A 235 5.06 13.06 -5.87
CA SER A 235 5.34 11.72 -6.34
C SER A 235 4.73 11.46 -7.72
N ARG A 236 5.58 11.35 -8.76
CA ARG A 236 5.12 11.02 -10.12
C ARG A 236 4.39 9.67 -10.16
N SER A 237 4.91 8.68 -9.42
CA SER A 237 4.30 7.33 -9.34
C SER A 237 2.95 7.37 -8.61
N GLY A 238 2.83 8.18 -7.56
CA GLY A 238 1.56 8.40 -6.86
C GLY A 238 0.53 9.05 -7.79
N PHE A 239 0.91 10.12 -8.50
CA PHE A 239 0.03 10.77 -9.49
C PHE A 239 -0.39 9.83 -10.62
N LEU A 240 0.52 9.00 -11.14
CA LEU A 240 0.19 7.99 -12.14
C LEU A 240 -0.88 7.02 -11.62
N GLY A 241 -0.68 6.48 -10.41
CA GLY A 241 -1.65 5.58 -9.79
C GLY A 241 -3.01 6.23 -9.56
N LEU A 242 -3.01 7.48 -9.07
CA LEU A 242 -4.24 8.25 -8.86
C LEU A 242 -4.95 8.53 -10.19
N ALA A 243 -4.21 8.88 -11.24
CA ALA A 243 -4.77 9.14 -12.58
C ALA A 243 -5.38 7.88 -13.19
N VAL A 244 -4.67 6.75 -13.18
CA VAL A 244 -5.14 5.48 -13.78
C VAL A 244 -6.33 4.91 -13.01
N GLY A 245 -6.24 4.83 -11.67
CA GLY A 245 -7.36 4.39 -10.82
C GLY A 245 -8.54 5.36 -10.85
N GLY A 246 -8.27 6.66 -10.89
CA GLY A 246 -9.26 7.72 -11.03
C GLY A 246 -9.99 7.67 -12.38
N ALA A 247 -9.27 7.40 -13.47
CA ALA A 247 -9.88 7.20 -14.80
C ALA A 247 -10.86 6.03 -14.81
N LEU A 248 -10.51 4.90 -14.16
CA LEU A 248 -11.44 3.79 -13.98
C LEU A 248 -12.71 4.23 -13.23
N LEU A 249 -12.57 4.97 -12.13
CA LEU A 249 -13.72 5.50 -11.41
C LEU A 249 -14.52 6.52 -12.23
N ALA A 250 -13.87 7.36 -13.02
CA ALA A 250 -14.52 8.31 -13.89
C ALA A 250 -15.41 7.61 -14.95
N VAL A 251 -14.95 6.51 -15.52
CA VAL A 251 -15.75 5.69 -16.44
C VAL A 251 -16.94 5.07 -15.72
N VAL A 252 -16.72 4.45 -14.55
CA VAL A 252 -17.78 3.76 -13.80
C VAL A 252 -18.82 4.74 -13.21
N TYR A 253 -18.36 5.88 -12.74
CA TYR A 253 -19.16 6.90 -12.06
C TYR A 253 -19.32 8.19 -12.88
N ARG A 254 -19.32 8.11 -14.23
CA ARG A 254 -19.33 9.26 -15.15
C ARG A 254 -20.38 10.34 -14.83
N ARG A 255 -21.57 9.92 -14.38
CA ARG A 255 -22.66 10.85 -13.99
C ARG A 255 -22.37 11.57 -12.67
N GLN A 256 -21.67 10.93 -11.74
CA GLN A 256 -21.34 11.49 -10.43
C GLN A 256 -20.09 12.37 -10.46
N VAL A 257 -19.15 12.12 -11.39
CA VAL A 257 -17.91 12.90 -11.55
C VAL A 257 -18.24 14.37 -11.87
N ALA A 258 -19.24 14.62 -12.69
CA ALA A 258 -19.73 15.98 -13.00
C ALA A 258 -20.68 16.55 -11.93
N SER A 259 -20.89 15.86 -10.81
CA SER A 259 -21.80 16.32 -9.77
C SER A 259 -21.16 17.37 -8.84
N ARG A 260 -22.00 18.28 -8.31
CA ARG A 260 -21.55 19.24 -7.27
C ARG A 260 -20.91 18.55 -6.05
N ALA A 261 -21.26 17.30 -5.78
CA ALA A 261 -20.70 16.51 -4.69
C ALA A 261 -19.18 16.32 -4.82
N LEU A 262 -18.65 16.18 -6.03
CA LEU A 262 -17.21 16.05 -6.29
C LEU A 262 -16.58 17.41 -6.64
N LEU A 263 -17.26 18.23 -7.45
CA LEU A 263 -16.70 19.50 -7.92
C LEU A 263 -16.47 20.50 -6.77
N VAL A 264 -17.36 20.55 -5.77
CA VAL A 264 -17.20 21.49 -4.63
C VAL A 264 -15.96 21.15 -3.77
N PRO A 265 -15.73 19.90 -3.31
CA PRO A 265 -14.49 19.57 -2.60
C PRO A 265 -13.23 19.78 -3.45
N LEU A 266 -13.28 19.44 -4.75
CA LEU A 266 -12.14 19.67 -5.65
C LEU A 266 -11.86 21.16 -5.85
N ALA A 267 -12.91 22.00 -5.99
CA ALA A 267 -12.76 23.45 -6.05
C ALA A 267 -12.15 24.00 -4.75
N GLY A 268 -12.55 23.46 -3.58
CA GLY A 268 -11.92 23.81 -2.29
C GLY A 268 -10.43 23.47 -2.26
N VAL A 269 -10.05 22.27 -2.68
CA VAL A 269 -8.63 21.89 -2.81
C VAL A 269 -7.90 22.80 -3.81
N GLY A 270 -8.52 23.05 -4.97
CA GLY A 270 -7.98 23.97 -5.99
C GLY A 270 -7.76 25.39 -5.48
N LEU A 271 -8.68 25.90 -4.68
CA LEU A 271 -8.56 27.23 -4.07
C LEU A 271 -7.38 27.28 -3.07
N VAL A 272 -7.26 26.27 -2.20
CA VAL A 272 -6.12 26.18 -1.26
C VAL A 272 -4.80 26.14 -2.03
N LEU A 273 -4.72 25.31 -3.07
CA LEU A 273 -3.52 25.22 -3.91
C LEU A 273 -3.25 26.54 -4.63
N ALA A 274 -4.27 27.23 -5.18
CA ALA A 274 -4.11 28.52 -5.83
C ALA A 274 -3.55 29.57 -4.88
N VAL A 275 -4.04 29.65 -3.65
CA VAL A 275 -3.53 30.55 -2.61
C VAL A 275 -2.05 30.24 -2.31
N LEU A 276 -1.69 28.96 -2.12
CA LEU A 276 -0.32 28.55 -1.86
C LEU A 276 0.62 28.86 -3.04
N VAL A 277 0.16 28.64 -4.28
CA VAL A 277 0.92 28.93 -5.49
C VAL A 277 1.17 30.44 -5.61
N VAL A 278 0.16 31.28 -5.40
CA VAL A 278 0.30 32.75 -5.46
C VAL A 278 1.28 33.25 -4.39
N GLN A 279 1.20 32.71 -3.17
CA GLN A 279 2.11 33.08 -2.07
C GLN A 279 3.55 32.65 -2.28
N ARG A 280 3.79 31.61 -3.09
CA ARG A 280 5.11 30.99 -3.30
C ARG A 280 5.39 30.74 -4.80
N LEU A 281 5.03 31.71 -5.65
CA LEU A 281 5.07 31.54 -7.11
C LEU A 281 6.43 31.09 -7.64
N SER A 282 7.51 31.71 -7.19
CA SER A 282 8.89 31.33 -7.58
C SER A 282 9.25 29.89 -7.20
N TYR A 283 8.80 29.44 -6.03
CA TYR A 283 8.98 28.07 -5.60
C TYR A 283 8.26 27.10 -6.54
N PHE A 284 6.98 27.33 -6.84
CA PHE A 284 6.19 26.44 -7.69
C PHE A 284 6.65 26.45 -9.15
N THR A 285 7.09 27.60 -9.68
CA THR A 285 7.68 27.64 -11.02
C THR A 285 8.97 26.84 -11.11
N ASN A 286 9.87 26.95 -10.13
CA ASN A 286 11.11 26.17 -10.08
C ASN A 286 10.82 24.66 -9.97
N VAL A 287 9.86 24.26 -9.10
CA VAL A 287 9.44 22.87 -8.97
C VAL A 287 8.86 22.35 -10.28
N LEU A 288 8.01 23.14 -10.95
CA LEU A 288 7.38 22.74 -12.22
C LEU A 288 8.44 22.57 -13.32
N HIS A 289 9.34 23.55 -13.46
CA HIS A 289 10.46 23.46 -14.42
C HIS A 289 11.31 22.21 -14.18
N ALA A 290 11.75 21.97 -12.93
CA ALA A 290 12.54 20.80 -12.59
C ALA A 290 11.79 19.48 -12.82
N ARG A 291 10.46 19.46 -12.70
CA ARG A 291 9.66 18.25 -12.95
C ARG A 291 9.33 18.01 -14.41
N LEU A 292 9.30 19.04 -15.24
CA LEU A 292 9.07 18.94 -16.67
C LEU A 292 10.35 18.58 -17.45
N GLN A 293 11.54 18.81 -16.88
CA GLN A 293 12.79 18.38 -17.48
C GLN A 293 12.89 16.85 -17.43
N THR A 294 12.71 16.22 -18.59
CA THR A 294 12.81 14.76 -18.78
C THR A 294 14.23 14.24 -18.81
N SER A 295 15.21 15.11 -18.96
CA SER A 295 16.66 14.82 -18.92
C SER A 295 17.21 14.60 -17.50
N ASP A 296 16.35 14.64 -16.47
CA ASP A 296 16.74 14.38 -15.10
C ASP A 296 17.29 12.96 -14.95
N SER A 297 18.49 12.85 -14.38
CA SER A 297 19.21 11.58 -14.16
C SER A 297 18.35 10.54 -13.42
N SER A 298 17.44 10.99 -12.57
CA SER A 298 16.47 10.14 -11.86
C SER A 298 15.47 9.49 -12.81
N THR A 299 14.90 10.22 -13.78
CA THR A 299 13.92 9.68 -14.73
C THR A 299 14.55 8.64 -15.65
N THR A 300 15.74 8.93 -16.17
CA THR A 300 16.51 8.02 -17.02
C THR A 300 16.80 6.71 -16.27
N LEU A 301 17.19 6.78 -15.01
CA LEU A 301 17.46 5.60 -14.18
C LEU A 301 16.21 4.72 -13.95
N HIS A 302 15.03 5.31 -13.80
CA HIS A 302 13.78 4.54 -13.68
C HIS A 302 13.44 3.72 -14.93
N PHE A 303 13.90 4.14 -16.11
CA PHE A 303 13.76 3.35 -17.35
C PHE A 303 14.92 2.38 -17.51
N GLN A 304 16.15 2.75 -17.19
CA GLN A 304 17.33 1.90 -17.30
C GLN A 304 17.24 0.61 -16.49
N VAL A 305 16.49 0.58 -15.36
CA VAL A 305 16.32 -0.66 -14.60
C VAL A 305 15.59 -1.75 -15.37
N TYR A 306 14.79 -1.39 -16.38
CA TYR A 306 14.13 -2.37 -17.26
C TYR A 306 15.11 -3.08 -18.19
N ASP A 307 16.26 -2.47 -18.53
CA ASP A 307 17.31 -3.04 -19.37
C ASP A 307 18.03 -4.22 -18.67
N PHE A 308 17.79 -4.41 -17.38
CA PHE A 308 18.31 -5.57 -16.65
C PHE A 308 17.49 -6.84 -16.86
N ILE A 309 16.22 -6.73 -17.28
CA ILE A 309 15.35 -7.90 -17.46
C ILE A 309 15.92 -8.88 -18.49
N PRO A 310 16.31 -8.49 -19.72
CA PRO A 310 16.90 -9.42 -20.68
C PRO A 310 18.14 -10.12 -20.13
N LYS A 311 19.05 -9.37 -19.50
CA LYS A 311 20.30 -9.90 -18.94
C LYS A 311 20.08 -10.99 -17.89
N VAL A 312 19.05 -10.80 -17.05
CA VAL A 312 18.70 -11.79 -16.02
C VAL A 312 18.05 -13.02 -16.64
N LEU A 313 17.17 -12.81 -17.63
CA LEU A 313 16.50 -13.91 -18.30
C LEU A 313 17.45 -14.76 -19.16
N GLU A 314 18.56 -14.21 -19.63
CA GLU A 314 19.64 -14.97 -20.27
C GLU A 314 20.36 -15.91 -19.29
N GLN A 315 20.55 -15.52 -18.04
CA GLN A 315 21.32 -16.26 -17.04
C GLN A 315 20.43 -17.17 -16.17
N HIS A 316 19.34 -16.63 -15.62
CA HIS A 316 18.45 -17.31 -14.68
C HIS A 316 16.96 -17.11 -15.04
N PRO A 317 16.50 -17.64 -16.20
CA PRO A 317 15.16 -17.32 -16.76
C PRO A 317 14.01 -17.77 -15.85
N LEU A 318 14.14 -18.93 -15.20
CA LEU A 318 13.01 -19.55 -14.50
C LEU A 318 12.81 -19.02 -13.07
N PHE A 319 13.90 -18.89 -12.28
CA PHE A 319 13.82 -18.61 -10.85
C PHE A 319 14.56 -17.35 -10.40
N GLY A 320 15.20 -16.63 -11.35
CA GLY A 320 15.93 -15.38 -11.06
C GLY A 320 17.15 -15.56 -10.14
N PHE A 321 17.64 -14.45 -9.59
CA PHE A 321 18.82 -14.43 -8.73
C PHE A 321 18.52 -14.65 -7.23
N GLY A 322 17.29 -14.88 -6.86
CA GLY A 322 16.86 -15.04 -5.46
C GLY A 322 16.25 -13.79 -4.85
N LEU A 323 15.44 -14.00 -3.82
CA LEU A 323 14.66 -12.98 -3.15
C LEU A 323 15.53 -11.83 -2.62
N ASN A 324 15.10 -10.58 -2.88
CA ASN A 324 15.71 -9.35 -2.36
C ASN A 324 17.17 -9.11 -2.80
N THR A 325 17.57 -9.68 -3.94
CA THR A 325 18.95 -9.60 -4.47
C THR A 325 19.16 -8.55 -5.55
N PHE A 326 18.09 -7.89 -6.02
CA PHE A 326 18.20 -6.90 -7.09
C PHE A 326 19.29 -5.86 -6.83
N SER A 327 19.38 -5.31 -5.61
CA SER A 327 20.34 -4.25 -5.28
C SER A 327 21.80 -4.74 -5.37
N VAL A 328 22.06 -6.00 -5.05
CA VAL A 328 23.41 -6.61 -5.15
C VAL A 328 23.79 -6.79 -6.62
N TYR A 329 22.87 -7.32 -7.43
CA TYR A 329 23.09 -7.48 -8.86
C TYR A 329 23.29 -6.12 -9.57
N PHE A 330 22.47 -5.12 -9.22
CA PHE A 330 22.60 -3.77 -9.75
C PHE A 330 23.95 -3.15 -9.40
N GLU A 331 24.39 -3.29 -8.14
CA GLU A 331 25.70 -2.82 -7.68
C GLU A 331 26.85 -3.50 -8.45
N PHE A 332 26.77 -4.81 -8.62
CA PHE A 332 27.76 -5.58 -9.40
C PHE A 332 27.91 -5.09 -10.84
N VAL A 333 26.77 -4.84 -11.52
CA VAL A 333 26.77 -4.44 -12.94
C VAL A 333 27.14 -2.97 -13.16
N THR A 334 26.75 -2.07 -12.21
CA THR A 334 26.86 -0.61 -12.42
C THR A 334 27.88 0.07 -11.52
N GLY A 335 28.40 -0.62 -10.50
CA GLY A 335 29.24 -0.02 -9.45
C GLY A 335 28.50 0.92 -8.49
N ARG A 336 27.19 1.10 -8.65
CA ARG A 336 26.39 2.03 -7.82
C ARG A 336 25.79 1.29 -6.62
N THR A 337 26.15 1.72 -5.41
CA THR A 337 25.68 1.11 -4.15
C THR A 337 24.29 1.63 -3.75
N ARG A 338 23.53 0.82 -3.02
CA ARG A 338 22.26 1.18 -2.37
C ARG A 338 21.13 1.60 -3.30
N TRP A 339 21.12 1.13 -4.54
CA TRP A 339 20.03 1.38 -5.49
C TRP A 339 18.98 0.26 -5.43
N GLY A 340 17.70 0.66 -5.37
CA GLY A 340 16.57 -0.25 -5.51
C GLY A 340 16.16 -0.43 -6.98
N ALA A 341 15.31 -1.42 -7.26
CA ALA A 341 14.80 -1.72 -8.60
C ALA A 341 13.92 -0.61 -9.20
N HIS A 342 13.46 0.35 -8.39
CA HIS A 342 12.52 1.41 -8.80
C HIS A 342 11.32 0.94 -9.63
N SER A 343 11.09 -0.37 -9.70
CA SER A 343 9.93 -1.03 -10.30
C SER A 343 9.73 -2.37 -9.60
N TYR A 344 8.53 -2.59 -9.10
CA TYR A 344 8.19 -3.86 -8.45
C TYR A 344 8.24 -5.03 -9.44
N TYR A 345 7.91 -4.77 -10.71
CA TYR A 345 7.92 -5.80 -11.75
C TYR A 345 9.35 -6.19 -12.14
N VAL A 346 10.24 -5.22 -12.26
CA VAL A 346 11.67 -5.49 -12.47
C VAL A 346 12.25 -6.30 -11.32
N ALA A 347 11.99 -5.87 -10.07
CA ALA A 347 12.41 -6.64 -8.89
C ALA A 347 11.89 -8.07 -8.93
N THR A 348 10.59 -8.25 -9.23
CA THR A 348 9.96 -9.57 -9.26
C THR A 348 10.60 -10.47 -10.33
N VAL A 349 10.81 -9.96 -11.56
CA VAL A 349 11.46 -10.75 -12.63
C VAL A 349 12.89 -11.08 -12.27
N VAL A 350 13.68 -10.11 -11.79
CA VAL A 350 15.09 -10.32 -11.43
C VAL A 350 15.25 -11.30 -10.27
N GLU A 351 14.39 -11.17 -9.25
CA GLU A 351 14.52 -11.96 -8.02
C GLU A 351 13.87 -13.34 -8.12
N THR A 352 12.85 -13.52 -8.96
CA THR A 352 12.04 -14.75 -8.98
C THR A 352 11.89 -15.38 -10.38
N GLY A 353 12.46 -14.75 -11.40
CA GLY A 353 12.35 -15.21 -12.78
C GLY A 353 10.92 -15.22 -13.32
N LEU A 354 10.73 -15.94 -14.41
CA LEU A 354 9.42 -16.05 -15.07
C LEU A 354 8.41 -16.82 -14.22
N VAL A 355 8.84 -17.85 -13.49
CA VAL A 355 7.94 -18.68 -12.67
C VAL A 355 7.34 -17.88 -11.51
N GLY A 356 8.17 -17.15 -10.75
CA GLY A 356 7.66 -16.33 -9.67
C GLY A 356 6.81 -15.15 -10.16
N THR A 357 7.20 -14.54 -11.28
CA THR A 357 6.43 -13.49 -11.94
C THR A 357 5.04 -14.00 -12.35
N LEU A 358 4.94 -15.21 -12.90
CA LEU A 358 3.68 -15.83 -13.28
C LEU A 358 2.80 -16.10 -12.06
N PHE A 359 3.34 -16.64 -10.95
CA PHE A 359 2.59 -16.84 -9.72
C PHE A 359 2.09 -15.50 -9.14
N PHE A 360 2.92 -14.46 -9.19
CA PHE A 360 2.49 -13.14 -8.77
C PHE A 360 1.35 -12.58 -9.66
N ALA A 361 1.45 -12.74 -10.98
CA ALA A 361 0.38 -12.36 -11.92
C ALA A 361 -0.92 -13.12 -11.61
N PHE A 362 -0.86 -14.43 -11.36
CA PHE A 362 -2.03 -15.20 -10.94
C PHE A 362 -2.62 -14.73 -9.61
N PHE A 363 -1.79 -14.32 -8.67
CA PHE A 363 -2.26 -13.73 -7.42
C PHE A 363 -3.04 -12.43 -7.67
N LEU A 364 -2.54 -11.53 -8.53
CA LEU A 364 -3.27 -10.31 -8.92
C LEU A 364 -4.59 -10.64 -9.63
N VAL A 365 -4.60 -11.59 -10.56
CA VAL A 365 -5.82 -12.07 -11.23
C VAL A 365 -6.81 -12.60 -10.19
N TYR A 366 -6.34 -13.33 -9.19
CA TYR A 366 -7.18 -13.82 -8.10
C TYR A 366 -7.82 -12.68 -7.31
N LEU A 367 -7.07 -11.62 -6.98
CA LEU A 367 -7.63 -10.43 -6.33
C LEU A 367 -8.74 -9.79 -7.18
N PHE A 368 -8.54 -9.63 -8.49
CA PHE A 368 -9.57 -9.10 -9.40
C PHE A 368 -10.81 -10.01 -9.49
N ARG A 369 -10.65 -11.33 -9.50
CA ARG A 369 -11.76 -12.31 -9.46
C ARG A 369 -12.58 -12.17 -8.18
N ARG A 370 -11.91 -11.96 -7.03
CA ARG A 370 -12.59 -11.74 -5.74
C ARG A 370 -13.36 -10.41 -5.72
N LEU A 371 -12.80 -9.34 -6.27
CA LEU A 371 -13.49 -8.06 -6.46
C LEU A 371 -14.69 -8.20 -7.42
N GLY A 372 -14.55 -9.00 -8.48
CA GLY A 372 -15.66 -9.37 -9.37
C GLY A 372 -16.79 -10.09 -8.63
N ALA A 373 -16.45 -11.02 -7.75
CA ALA A 373 -17.42 -11.70 -6.88
C ALA A 373 -18.13 -10.72 -5.95
N ALA A 374 -17.39 -9.80 -5.30
CA ALA A 374 -17.98 -8.77 -4.45
C ALA A 374 -18.95 -7.85 -5.21
N ARG A 375 -18.64 -7.48 -6.47
CA ARG A 375 -19.57 -6.73 -7.32
C ARG A 375 -20.83 -7.51 -7.67
N ARG A 376 -20.74 -8.84 -7.89
CA ARG A 376 -21.91 -9.70 -8.09
C ARG A 376 -22.79 -9.77 -6.85
N ILE A 377 -22.19 -9.95 -5.66
CA ILE A 377 -22.89 -9.91 -4.37
C ILE A 377 -23.62 -8.58 -4.21
N GLY A 378 -22.95 -7.45 -4.45
CA GLY A 378 -23.58 -6.13 -4.37
C GLY A 378 -24.76 -5.94 -5.35
N ARG A 379 -24.75 -6.62 -6.51
CA ARG A 379 -25.90 -6.63 -7.43
C ARG A 379 -27.04 -7.51 -6.93
N ALA A 380 -26.74 -8.69 -6.41
CA ALA A 380 -27.74 -9.59 -5.83
C ALA A 380 -28.45 -8.92 -4.64
N LEU A 381 -27.72 -8.29 -3.73
CA LEU A 381 -28.29 -7.53 -2.61
C LEU A 381 -29.16 -6.36 -3.10
N ALA A 382 -28.77 -5.68 -4.18
CA ALA A 382 -29.60 -4.61 -4.78
C ALA A 382 -30.89 -5.14 -5.36
N ALA A 383 -30.89 -6.32 -5.97
CA ALA A 383 -32.08 -6.97 -6.52
C ALA A 383 -33.09 -7.38 -5.44
N THR A 384 -32.62 -7.68 -4.22
CA THR A 384 -33.47 -7.98 -3.06
C THR A 384 -33.84 -6.75 -2.22
N GLY A 385 -33.43 -5.55 -2.64
CA GLY A 385 -33.71 -4.31 -1.90
C GLY A 385 -32.89 -4.16 -0.60
N ASP A 386 -31.85 -4.95 -0.39
CA ASP A 386 -31.02 -4.85 0.82
C ASP A 386 -30.24 -3.52 0.84
N PRO A 387 -30.39 -2.67 1.87
CA PRO A 387 -29.71 -1.37 1.96
C PRO A 387 -28.18 -1.48 1.99
N VAL A 388 -27.62 -2.63 2.35
CA VAL A 388 -26.17 -2.88 2.35
C VAL A 388 -25.61 -2.88 0.92
N ALA A 389 -26.42 -3.15 -0.10
CA ALA A 389 -26.04 -3.05 -1.51
C ALA A 389 -25.48 -1.67 -1.88
N ALA A 390 -26.04 -0.61 -1.32
CA ALA A 390 -25.62 0.78 -1.55
C ALA A 390 -24.16 1.04 -1.10
N ARG A 391 -23.59 0.19 -0.26
CA ARG A 391 -22.23 0.29 0.29
C ARG A 391 -21.27 -0.74 -0.29
N VAL A 392 -21.70 -1.98 -0.47
CA VAL A 392 -20.83 -3.10 -0.93
C VAL A 392 -20.36 -2.89 -2.36
N ARG A 393 -21.25 -2.49 -3.28
CA ARG A 393 -20.90 -2.27 -4.67
C ARG A 393 -19.95 -1.10 -4.88
N PRO A 394 -20.17 0.10 -4.27
CA PRO A 394 -19.19 1.19 -4.30
C PRO A 394 -17.84 0.78 -3.69
N LEU A 395 -17.83 0.10 -2.56
CA LEU A 395 -16.61 -0.40 -1.93
C LEU A 395 -15.82 -1.33 -2.86
N ALA A 396 -16.50 -2.29 -3.52
CA ALA A 396 -15.85 -3.20 -4.46
C ALA A 396 -15.24 -2.45 -5.66
N TRP A 397 -15.86 -1.39 -6.15
CA TRP A 397 -15.29 -0.53 -7.19
C TRP A 397 -14.13 0.33 -6.69
N GLY A 398 -14.23 0.87 -5.47
CA GLY A 398 -13.14 1.60 -4.84
C GLY A 398 -11.89 0.75 -4.64
N LEU A 399 -12.07 -0.47 -4.12
CA LEU A 399 -10.99 -1.44 -3.98
C LEU A 399 -10.41 -1.87 -5.35
N THR A 400 -11.27 -1.97 -6.40
CA THR A 400 -10.78 -2.28 -7.76
C THR A 400 -9.92 -1.13 -8.29
N ALA A 401 -10.37 0.11 -8.15
CA ALA A 401 -9.63 1.28 -8.59
C ALA A 401 -8.31 1.45 -7.81
N ALA A 402 -8.35 1.22 -6.49
CA ALA A 402 -7.16 1.24 -5.65
C ALA A 402 -6.14 0.18 -6.07
N LEU A 403 -6.58 -1.05 -6.40
CA LEU A 403 -5.70 -2.10 -6.91
C LEU A 403 -5.09 -1.71 -8.26
N VAL A 404 -5.90 -1.20 -9.20
CA VAL A 404 -5.44 -0.74 -10.52
C VAL A 404 -4.44 0.41 -10.38
N GLY A 405 -4.74 1.40 -9.51
CA GLY A 405 -3.83 2.51 -9.23
C GLY A 405 -2.51 2.04 -8.61
N THR A 406 -2.57 1.11 -7.64
CA THR A 406 -1.37 0.52 -7.02
C THR A 406 -0.51 -0.23 -8.05
N ILE A 407 -1.13 -1.02 -8.95
CA ILE A 407 -0.45 -1.71 -10.04
C ILE A 407 0.25 -0.70 -10.95
N ALA A 408 -0.42 0.38 -11.36
CA ALA A 408 0.16 1.41 -12.21
C ALA A 408 1.34 2.13 -11.53
N SER A 409 1.21 2.51 -10.27
CA SER A 409 2.28 3.16 -9.51
C SER A 409 3.52 2.28 -9.39
N ASN A 410 3.35 0.98 -9.22
CA ASN A 410 4.43 0.03 -9.00
C ASN A 410 5.22 -0.33 -10.28
N ALA A 411 4.80 0.16 -11.46
CA ALA A 411 5.64 0.16 -12.65
C ALA A 411 6.92 1.00 -12.43
N PHE A 412 6.86 2.03 -11.59
CA PHE A 412 7.98 2.92 -11.31
C PHE A 412 8.33 3.01 -9.83
N TYR A 413 7.77 2.09 -8.99
CA TYR A 413 8.07 2.03 -7.56
C TYR A 413 7.90 0.61 -6.98
N LEU A 414 8.13 0.41 -5.66
CA LEU A 414 8.27 -0.91 -5.02
C LEU A 414 7.37 -1.09 -3.81
N THR A 415 6.19 -0.50 -3.79
CA THR A 415 5.37 -0.50 -2.57
C THR A 415 4.53 -1.76 -2.36
N MET A 416 4.32 -2.60 -3.40
CA MET A 416 3.56 -3.86 -3.26
C MET A 416 4.28 -4.90 -2.37
N GLN A 417 5.56 -4.73 -2.08
CA GLN A 417 6.26 -5.53 -1.08
C GLN A 417 5.98 -5.12 0.37
N PHE A 418 5.35 -3.96 0.62
CA PHE A 418 5.14 -3.43 1.97
C PHE A 418 3.85 -3.94 2.60
N TYR A 419 3.80 -3.87 3.92
CA TYR A 419 2.72 -4.38 4.75
C TYR A 419 1.33 -3.89 4.34
N TYR A 420 1.21 -2.62 3.92
CA TYR A 420 -0.08 -2.04 3.54
C TYR A 420 -0.76 -2.80 2.39
N PHE A 421 0.01 -3.35 1.44
CA PHE A 421 -0.54 -4.12 0.32
C PHE A 421 -1.17 -5.44 0.80
N TYR A 422 -0.55 -6.11 1.77
CA TYR A 422 -1.10 -7.34 2.35
C TYR A 422 -2.34 -7.07 3.21
N ALA A 423 -2.37 -5.96 3.95
CA ALA A 423 -3.58 -5.52 4.66
C ALA A 423 -4.70 -5.14 3.68
N PHE A 424 -4.38 -4.43 2.61
CA PHE A 424 -5.30 -4.13 1.51
C PHE A 424 -5.84 -5.42 0.86
N ALA A 425 -4.96 -6.37 0.51
CA ALA A 425 -5.35 -7.67 -0.05
C ALA A 425 -6.24 -8.47 0.92
N THR A 426 -5.99 -8.38 2.23
CA THR A 426 -6.87 -8.97 3.27
C THR A 426 -8.29 -8.43 3.18
N LEU A 427 -8.46 -7.11 3.03
CA LEU A 427 -9.78 -6.48 2.85
C LEU A 427 -10.44 -6.93 1.54
N VAL A 428 -9.69 -6.98 0.44
CA VAL A 428 -10.18 -7.44 -0.87
C VAL A 428 -10.70 -8.87 -0.81
N LEU A 429 -9.91 -9.78 -0.22
CA LEU A 429 -10.20 -11.21 -0.20
C LEU A 429 -11.32 -11.57 0.79
N ALA A 430 -11.43 -10.86 1.91
CA ALA A 430 -12.46 -11.07 2.90
C ALA A 430 -13.83 -10.49 2.49
N LEU A 431 -13.87 -9.45 1.66
CA LEU A 431 -15.11 -8.76 1.26
C LEU A 431 -16.21 -9.70 0.76
N PRO A 432 -15.98 -10.56 -0.26
CA PRO A 432 -17.02 -11.46 -0.74
C PRO A 432 -17.37 -12.58 0.25
N ILE A 433 -16.50 -12.89 1.22
CA ILE A 433 -16.81 -13.91 2.24
C ILE A 433 -17.76 -13.33 3.29
N VAL A 434 -17.46 -12.11 3.76
CA VAL A 434 -18.24 -11.46 4.82
C VAL A 434 -19.65 -11.13 4.33
N PHE A 435 -19.77 -10.52 3.15
CA PHE A 435 -21.06 -10.05 2.61
C PHE A 435 -21.79 -11.10 1.79
N GLY A 436 -21.12 -12.15 1.32
CA GLY A 436 -21.73 -13.25 0.59
C GLY A 436 -22.75 -14.04 1.43
N ARG A 437 -22.60 -14.07 2.75
CA ARG A 437 -23.53 -14.71 3.67
C ARG A 437 -24.93 -14.07 3.69
N ARG A 438 -25.04 -12.81 3.26
CA ARG A 438 -26.31 -12.09 3.14
C ARG A 438 -27.05 -12.38 1.84
N ALA A 439 -26.30 -12.76 0.81
CA ALA A 439 -26.85 -13.02 -0.51
C ALA A 439 -27.29 -14.48 -0.70
N LEU A 440 -27.02 -15.34 0.30
CA LEU A 440 -27.50 -16.72 0.42
C LEU A 440 -28.75 -16.75 1.29
#